data_4cbdc08bcb87a83e64416f3570444e17
#
_entry.id   4cbdc08bcb87a83e64416f3570444e17
#
_cell.length_a   1.000
_cell.length_b   1.000
_cell.length_c   1.000
_cell.angle_alpha   90.00
_cell.angle_beta   90.00
_cell.angle_gamma   90.00
#
_symmetry.space_group_name_H-M   'P 1'
#
loop_
_entity.id
_entity.type
_entity.pdbx_description
1 polymer ?
#
loop_
_entity_poly.entity_id
_entity_poly.type
_entity_poly.pdbx_seq_one_letter_code
_entity_poly.pdbx_strand_id
1 'polypeptide(L)'
;MESPEVRTLVVAELYPWPPVDGYRQRLHHIVGGLSQAGPLDVFAPLRDHGTEPVAPPWPGVARTLTVPMADPAGPRSWIADWSRSEVPRRLLSLDWSSSVDALERWRDRYDLVWYSHVDAWWPVHQLFDGVPAIVDFDNLENLSMRLRRRIPPRIDQAAGPRERVAALARWATSRAFDVIDERRWDSIQRRCADAVDHVVVCSDLDVERSGCANAVVVPNGAEAPEDPRTDRRELAGAVPSLLFVGALDYEPNTEAMSWFLRDVWPIVRRGRPEAELRVVGRGAEALGSSAEVDGVRMLGTVPDLRTELERADVSIVPIRVGAGTRLKVIEALAHHLPLVTTTVGCEGIDVIDGTHALVADGAPGFAGAVLRLMADGGLRQRLADAGRVLFEERYAWSAIRDDVEALARRTVSR
;
A
#
# COMPACT_ATOMS: atom_id res chain seq x y z
N MET A 1 -0.79 -37.49 10.04
CA MET A 1 -2.19 -37.21 9.67
C MET A 1 -2.15 -35.91 8.90
N GLU A 2 -2.61 -35.93 7.66
CA GLU A 2 -2.78 -34.69 6.89
C GLU A 2 -3.81 -33.82 7.63
N SER A 3 -3.47 -32.54 7.78
CA SER A 3 -4.43 -31.58 8.34
C SER A 3 -5.65 -31.49 7.42
N PRO A 4 -6.87 -31.39 7.93
CA PRO A 4 -8.05 -31.28 7.08
C PRO A 4 -7.93 -30.09 6.13
N GLU A 5 -8.37 -30.27 4.89
CA GLU A 5 -8.45 -29.18 3.90
C GLU A 5 -9.48 -28.15 4.36
N VAL A 6 -9.15 -26.87 4.19
CA VAL A 6 -10.03 -25.73 4.49
C VAL A 6 -10.59 -25.17 3.19
N ARG A 7 -11.88 -25.34 2.95
CA ARG A 7 -12.55 -24.76 1.79
C ARG A 7 -12.88 -23.30 2.02
N THR A 8 -12.21 -22.41 1.31
CA THR A 8 -12.27 -20.96 1.53
C THR A 8 -13.01 -20.23 0.39
N LEU A 9 -13.83 -19.23 0.76
CA LEU A 9 -14.27 -18.19 -0.16
C LEU A 9 -13.47 -16.92 0.07
N VAL A 10 -12.86 -16.39 -0.97
CA VAL A 10 -12.28 -15.05 -0.97
C VAL A 10 -13.24 -14.08 -1.62
N VAL A 11 -13.70 -13.08 -0.87
CA VAL A 11 -14.50 -11.97 -1.40
C VAL A 11 -13.57 -10.77 -1.57
N ALA A 12 -13.28 -10.42 -2.81
CA ALA A 12 -12.37 -9.36 -3.16
C ALA A 12 -13.10 -8.05 -3.48
N GLU A 13 -12.49 -6.91 -3.16
CA GLU A 13 -12.96 -5.59 -3.60
C GLU A 13 -12.74 -5.38 -5.11
N LEU A 14 -11.65 -5.91 -5.63
CA LEU A 14 -11.28 -5.87 -7.05
C LEU A 14 -10.65 -7.20 -7.46
N TYR A 15 -10.78 -7.55 -8.74
CA TYR A 15 -10.12 -8.73 -9.29
C TYR A 15 -8.59 -8.63 -9.17
N PRO A 16 -7.91 -9.64 -8.56
CA PRO A 16 -6.51 -9.50 -8.17
C PRO A 16 -5.48 -9.72 -9.28
N TRP A 17 -5.86 -10.21 -10.44
CA TRP A 17 -4.90 -10.57 -11.50
C TRP A 17 -5.12 -9.78 -12.79
N PRO A 18 -4.00 -9.24 -13.37
CA PRO A 18 -2.61 -9.29 -12.91
C PRO A 18 -2.34 -8.40 -11.69
N PRO A 19 -1.35 -8.72 -10.83
CA PRO A 19 -1.04 -8.00 -9.59
C PRO A 19 -0.21 -6.72 -9.86
N VAL A 20 -0.82 -5.73 -10.48
CA VAL A 20 -0.16 -4.50 -10.98
C VAL A 20 -0.04 -3.37 -9.96
N ASP A 21 -0.67 -3.49 -8.80
CA ASP A 21 -0.64 -2.49 -7.72
C ASP A 21 -0.55 -3.17 -6.34
N GLY A 22 -0.32 -2.38 -5.29
CA GLY A 22 -0.09 -2.91 -3.95
C GLY A 22 -1.24 -3.75 -3.39
N TYR A 23 -2.50 -3.32 -3.62
CA TYR A 23 -3.67 -4.09 -3.20
C TYR A 23 -3.73 -5.46 -3.91
N ARG A 24 -3.56 -5.47 -5.25
CA ARG A 24 -3.60 -6.71 -6.02
C ARG A 24 -2.42 -7.63 -5.70
N GLN A 25 -1.23 -7.06 -5.47
CA GLN A 25 -0.06 -7.84 -5.02
C GLN A 25 -0.33 -8.51 -3.68
N ARG A 26 -0.83 -7.77 -2.68
CA ARG A 26 -1.19 -8.35 -1.39
C ARG A 26 -2.22 -9.48 -1.55
N LEU A 27 -3.33 -9.22 -2.20
CA LEU A 27 -4.40 -10.21 -2.37
C LEU A 27 -3.94 -11.43 -3.18
N HIS A 28 -3.08 -11.25 -4.19
CA HIS A 28 -2.44 -12.33 -4.92
C HIS A 28 -1.72 -13.30 -3.97
N HIS A 29 -0.91 -12.79 -3.04
CA HIS A 29 -0.14 -13.62 -2.12
C HIS A 29 -0.99 -14.18 -0.97
N ILE A 30 -1.98 -13.45 -0.50
CA ILE A 30 -2.99 -13.96 0.44
C ILE A 30 -3.72 -15.17 -0.16
N VAL A 31 -4.20 -15.06 -1.41
CA VAL A 31 -4.81 -16.19 -2.12
C VAL A 31 -3.83 -17.36 -2.27
N GLY A 32 -2.55 -17.07 -2.52
CA GLY A 32 -1.50 -18.09 -2.56
C GLY A 32 -1.36 -18.85 -1.24
N GLY A 33 -1.35 -18.15 -0.11
CA GLY A 33 -1.30 -18.77 1.23
C GLY A 33 -2.58 -19.57 1.54
N LEU A 34 -3.75 -19.01 1.24
CA LEU A 34 -5.03 -19.72 1.43
C LEU A 34 -5.11 -20.99 0.56
N SER A 35 -4.51 -20.99 -0.64
CA SER A 35 -4.49 -22.15 -1.53
C SER A 35 -3.65 -23.31 -1.00
N GLN A 36 -2.75 -23.07 -0.05
CA GLN A 36 -2.00 -24.09 0.67
C GLN A 36 -2.85 -24.78 1.76
N ALA A 37 -3.86 -24.05 2.29
CA ALA A 37 -4.78 -24.61 3.28
C ALA A 37 -5.83 -25.55 2.67
N GLY A 38 -6.17 -25.37 1.40
CA GLY A 38 -7.17 -26.20 0.70
C GLY A 38 -7.75 -25.50 -0.54
N PRO A 39 -8.79 -26.07 -1.16
CA PRO A 39 -9.42 -25.49 -2.32
C PRO A 39 -10.13 -24.19 -1.97
N LEU A 40 -10.05 -23.20 -2.87
CA LEU A 40 -10.71 -21.92 -2.67
C LEU A 40 -11.42 -21.42 -3.92
N ASP A 41 -12.47 -20.65 -3.67
CA ASP A 41 -13.20 -19.91 -4.69
C ASP A 41 -12.94 -18.41 -4.52
N VAL A 42 -12.82 -17.66 -5.61
CA VAL A 42 -12.63 -16.21 -5.59
C VAL A 42 -13.81 -15.52 -6.24
N PHE A 43 -14.46 -14.64 -5.49
CA PHE A 43 -15.43 -13.68 -6.00
C PHE A 43 -14.79 -12.30 -6.09
N ALA A 44 -14.92 -11.63 -7.24
CA ALA A 44 -14.43 -10.27 -7.42
C ALA A 44 -15.27 -9.47 -8.42
N PRO A 45 -15.69 -8.23 -8.09
CA PRO A 45 -16.23 -7.33 -9.08
C PRO A 45 -15.14 -6.90 -10.08
N LEU A 46 -15.54 -6.81 -11.36
CA LEU A 46 -14.72 -6.26 -12.43
C LEU A 46 -15.08 -4.79 -12.63
N ARG A 47 -14.12 -3.91 -12.44
CA ARG A 47 -14.18 -2.52 -12.89
C ARG A 47 -13.36 -2.38 -14.16
N ASP A 48 -13.86 -1.61 -15.11
CA ASP A 48 -13.10 -1.30 -16.32
C ASP A 48 -11.97 -0.31 -15.99
N HIS A 49 -10.79 -0.85 -15.72
CA HIS A 49 -9.57 -0.06 -15.46
C HIS A 49 -8.52 -0.25 -16.56
N GLY A 50 -8.92 -0.73 -17.75
CA GLY A 50 -8.02 -0.88 -18.88
C GLY A 50 -6.98 -2.00 -18.74
N THR A 51 -7.10 -2.86 -17.75
CA THR A 51 -6.26 -4.05 -17.55
C THR A 51 -7.09 -5.29 -17.78
N GLU A 52 -6.74 -6.09 -18.78
CA GLU A 52 -7.42 -7.36 -19.05
C GLU A 52 -7.21 -8.35 -17.90
N PRO A 53 -8.28 -8.98 -17.37
CA PRO A 53 -8.17 -10.03 -16.37
C PRO A 53 -7.37 -11.22 -16.90
N VAL A 54 -6.47 -11.74 -16.08
CA VAL A 54 -5.74 -13.00 -16.40
C VAL A 54 -6.15 -14.09 -15.44
N ALA A 55 -5.95 -15.35 -15.83
CA ALA A 55 -6.29 -16.49 -14.99
C ALA A 55 -5.49 -16.50 -13.68
N PRO A 56 -6.06 -16.99 -12.58
CA PRO A 56 -5.34 -17.16 -11.32
C PRO A 56 -4.13 -18.10 -11.50
N PRO A 57 -2.94 -17.75 -10.99
CA PRO A 57 -1.77 -18.62 -11.12
C PRO A 57 -1.69 -19.72 -10.05
N TRP A 58 -2.56 -19.67 -9.05
CA TRP A 58 -2.52 -20.59 -7.90
C TRP A 58 -3.38 -21.83 -8.15
N PRO A 59 -2.82 -23.05 -8.10
CA PRO A 59 -3.57 -24.31 -8.40
C PRO A 59 -4.75 -24.57 -7.46
N GLY A 60 -4.72 -24.03 -6.22
CA GLY A 60 -5.82 -24.19 -5.26
C GLY A 60 -7.06 -23.34 -5.59
N VAL A 61 -6.98 -22.41 -6.54
CA VAL A 61 -8.17 -21.65 -6.99
C VAL A 61 -9.04 -22.54 -7.85
N ALA A 62 -10.11 -23.07 -7.25
CA ALA A 62 -11.02 -24.00 -7.92
C ALA A 62 -11.99 -23.27 -8.87
N ARG A 63 -12.50 -22.11 -8.46
CA ARG A 63 -13.44 -21.33 -9.27
C ARG A 63 -13.22 -19.83 -9.06
N THR A 64 -13.53 -19.06 -10.10
CA THR A 64 -13.63 -17.60 -10.03
C THR A 64 -14.99 -17.14 -10.52
N LEU A 65 -15.63 -16.23 -9.77
CA LEU A 65 -16.81 -15.52 -10.21
C LEU A 65 -16.50 -14.03 -10.30
N THR A 66 -16.64 -13.48 -11.48
CA THR A 66 -16.50 -12.05 -11.72
C THR A 66 -17.83 -11.44 -12.17
N VAL A 67 -18.14 -10.27 -11.65
CA VAL A 67 -19.36 -9.53 -12.01
C VAL A 67 -18.96 -8.12 -12.43
N PRO A 68 -19.41 -7.63 -13.60
CA PRO A 68 -19.17 -6.24 -13.97
C PRO A 68 -19.75 -5.29 -12.91
N MET A 69 -18.95 -4.33 -12.48
CA MET A 69 -19.38 -3.27 -11.56
C MET A 69 -19.34 -1.95 -12.31
N ALA A 70 -20.43 -1.19 -12.25
CA ALA A 70 -20.47 0.15 -12.80
C ALA A 70 -19.50 1.08 -12.07
N ASP A 71 -18.97 2.07 -12.77
CA ASP A 71 -18.22 3.13 -12.15
C ASP A 71 -19.01 3.83 -11.04
N PRO A 72 -18.36 4.32 -10.01
CA PRO A 72 -19.02 5.03 -8.93
C PRO A 72 -19.92 6.13 -9.48
N ALA A 73 -21.17 6.17 -8.99
CA ALA A 73 -22.11 7.21 -9.35
C ALA A 73 -21.52 8.61 -9.09
N GLY A 74 -21.75 9.55 -10.01
CA GLY A 74 -21.20 10.91 -9.90
C GLY A 74 -21.61 11.61 -8.60
N PRO A 75 -20.87 12.65 -8.16
CA PRO A 75 -20.97 13.24 -6.81
C PRO A 75 -22.37 13.68 -6.38
N ARG A 76 -23.25 14.02 -7.32
CA ARG A 76 -24.60 14.50 -7.02
C ARG A 76 -25.59 13.42 -6.58
N SER A 77 -25.34 12.16 -6.90
CA SER A 77 -26.26 11.06 -6.59
C SER A 77 -26.12 10.53 -5.16
N TRP A 78 -24.92 10.52 -4.60
CA TRP A 78 -24.66 9.97 -3.27
C TRP A 78 -24.68 11.01 -2.13
N ILE A 79 -24.60 12.34 -2.40
CA ILE A 79 -24.56 13.38 -1.35
C ILE A 79 -25.81 13.34 -0.48
N ALA A 80 -26.99 13.16 -1.07
CA ALA A 80 -28.25 13.11 -0.31
C ALA A 80 -28.30 11.86 0.58
N ASP A 81 -27.88 10.71 0.06
CA ASP A 81 -27.84 9.47 0.82
C ASP A 81 -26.78 9.53 1.91
N TRP A 82 -25.59 10.05 1.59
CA TRP A 82 -24.53 10.28 2.56
C TRP A 82 -24.94 11.19 3.70
N SER A 83 -25.69 12.27 3.43
CA SER A 83 -26.13 13.19 4.49
C SER A 83 -27.12 12.57 5.48
N ARG A 84 -27.81 11.49 5.08
CA ARG A 84 -28.83 10.79 5.88
C ARG A 84 -28.36 9.47 6.47
N SER A 85 -27.21 8.95 6.01
CA SER A 85 -26.68 7.64 6.41
C SER A 85 -25.52 7.80 7.38
N GLU A 86 -25.20 6.72 8.09
CA GLU A 86 -24.00 6.61 8.92
C GLU A 86 -22.85 5.91 8.19
N VAL A 87 -23.01 5.69 6.87
CA VAL A 87 -22.04 4.98 6.03
C VAL A 87 -21.07 5.97 5.39
N PRO A 88 -19.77 5.67 5.32
CA PRO A 88 -18.80 6.49 4.59
C PRO A 88 -19.15 6.64 3.11
N ARG A 89 -18.82 7.80 2.53
CA ARG A 89 -19.11 8.10 1.11
C ARG A 89 -18.58 7.05 0.12
N ARG A 90 -17.42 6.45 0.42
CA ARG A 90 -16.80 5.42 -0.45
C ARG A 90 -17.71 4.20 -0.56
N LEU A 91 -18.22 3.68 0.53
CA LEU A 91 -19.13 2.53 0.52
C LEU A 91 -20.46 2.84 -0.17
N LEU A 92 -20.98 4.08 -0.06
CA LEU A 92 -22.19 4.51 -0.74
C LEU A 92 -22.02 4.76 -2.23
N SER A 93 -20.79 5.03 -2.67
CA SER A 93 -20.51 5.27 -4.10
C SER A 93 -20.45 3.99 -4.94
N LEU A 94 -20.38 2.82 -4.30
CA LEU A 94 -20.23 1.52 -4.96
C LEU A 94 -21.56 0.80 -5.01
N ASP A 95 -22.01 0.39 -6.21
CA ASP A 95 -23.19 -0.44 -6.38
C ASP A 95 -22.81 -1.92 -6.38
N TRP A 96 -23.10 -2.59 -5.27
CA TRP A 96 -22.87 -4.02 -5.07
C TRP A 96 -24.10 -4.89 -5.36
N SER A 97 -25.22 -4.33 -5.79
CA SER A 97 -26.48 -5.08 -5.97
C SER A 97 -26.32 -6.31 -6.87
N SER A 98 -25.74 -6.14 -8.05
CA SER A 98 -25.46 -7.26 -8.97
C SER A 98 -24.50 -8.29 -8.37
N SER A 99 -23.54 -7.85 -7.55
CA SER A 99 -22.58 -8.72 -6.86
C SER A 99 -23.26 -9.54 -5.77
N VAL A 100 -24.13 -8.94 -4.97
CA VAL A 100 -24.94 -9.63 -3.94
C VAL A 100 -25.79 -10.70 -4.58
N ASP A 101 -26.58 -10.36 -5.62
CA ASP A 101 -27.43 -11.29 -6.36
C ASP A 101 -26.65 -12.46 -6.98
N ALA A 102 -25.46 -12.19 -7.48
CA ALA A 102 -24.59 -13.22 -8.05
C ALA A 102 -24.04 -14.16 -6.97
N LEU A 103 -23.58 -13.61 -5.83
CA LEU A 103 -23.07 -14.40 -4.71
C LEU A 103 -24.17 -15.26 -4.07
N GLU A 104 -25.41 -14.76 -3.93
CA GLU A 104 -26.54 -15.56 -3.43
C GLU A 104 -26.79 -16.81 -4.27
N ARG A 105 -26.70 -16.68 -5.60
CA ARG A 105 -26.88 -17.82 -6.51
C ARG A 105 -25.67 -18.74 -6.56
N TRP A 106 -24.47 -18.23 -6.26
CA TRP A 106 -23.21 -18.95 -6.41
C TRP A 106 -22.68 -19.55 -5.10
N ARG A 107 -23.27 -19.14 -3.94
CA ARG A 107 -22.80 -19.60 -2.63
C ARG A 107 -22.88 -21.13 -2.51
N ASP A 108 -21.89 -21.67 -1.83
CA ASP A 108 -21.73 -23.07 -1.51
C ASP A 108 -21.38 -23.21 -0.01
N ARG A 109 -21.05 -24.38 0.46
CA ARG A 109 -20.54 -24.57 1.82
C ARG A 109 -19.06 -24.22 1.86
N TYR A 110 -18.72 -23.21 2.66
CA TYR A 110 -17.35 -22.82 2.96
C TYR A 110 -17.07 -23.01 4.44
N ASP A 111 -15.83 -23.37 4.75
CA ASP A 111 -15.33 -23.46 6.12
C ASP A 111 -14.81 -22.12 6.60
N LEU A 112 -14.42 -21.24 5.66
CA LEU A 112 -13.85 -19.93 5.92
C LEU A 112 -14.27 -18.93 4.83
N VAL A 113 -14.56 -17.68 5.23
CA VAL A 113 -14.67 -16.54 4.31
C VAL A 113 -13.56 -15.53 4.61
N TRP A 114 -12.77 -15.21 3.58
CA TRP A 114 -11.77 -14.15 3.64
C TRP A 114 -12.26 -12.94 2.87
N TYR A 115 -12.44 -11.82 3.55
CA TYR A 115 -12.78 -10.54 2.93
C TYR A 115 -11.49 -9.72 2.74
N SER A 116 -11.22 -9.31 1.51
CA SER A 116 -9.99 -8.59 1.17
C SER A 116 -9.92 -7.17 1.74
N HIS A 117 -11.05 -6.62 2.17
CA HIS A 117 -11.18 -5.30 2.79
C HIS A 117 -12.58 -5.13 3.39
N VAL A 118 -12.77 -4.08 4.21
CA VAL A 118 -14.08 -3.72 4.76
C VAL A 118 -15.10 -3.44 3.65
N ASP A 119 -14.65 -2.89 2.50
CA ASP A 119 -15.49 -2.63 1.32
C ASP A 119 -16.07 -3.91 0.73
N ALA A 120 -15.33 -5.01 0.81
CA ALA A 120 -15.81 -6.33 0.37
C ALA A 120 -16.69 -7.01 1.42
N TRP A 121 -16.45 -6.75 2.72
CA TRP A 121 -17.25 -7.29 3.81
C TRP A 121 -18.64 -6.65 3.90
N TRP A 122 -18.69 -5.31 3.88
CA TRP A 122 -19.89 -4.53 4.16
C TRP A 122 -21.12 -4.92 3.36
N PRO A 123 -21.06 -5.11 2.04
CA PRO A 123 -22.25 -5.40 1.23
C PRO A 123 -22.75 -6.83 1.33
N VAL A 124 -21.92 -7.80 1.73
CA VAL A 124 -22.24 -9.24 1.55
C VAL A 124 -22.11 -10.09 2.80
N HIS A 125 -21.63 -9.54 3.93
CA HIS A 125 -21.34 -10.33 5.15
C HIS A 125 -22.54 -11.14 5.63
N GLN A 126 -23.76 -10.59 5.53
CA GLN A 126 -25.00 -11.28 5.96
C GLN A 126 -25.30 -12.56 5.18
N LEU A 127 -24.76 -12.71 3.96
CA LEU A 127 -24.91 -13.94 3.18
C LEU A 127 -24.18 -15.14 3.80
N PHE A 128 -23.20 -14.88 4.66
CA PHE A 128 -22.29 -15.86 5.24
C PHE A 128 -22.36 -15.88 6.78
N ASP A 129 -23.47 -15.43 7.35
CA ASP A 129 -23.67 -15.47 8.81
C ASP A 129 -23.44 -16.89 9.36
N GLY A 130 -22.61 -16.99 10.40
CA GLY A 130 -22.25 -18.27 11.04
C GLY A 130 -21.11 -19.03 10.37
N VAL A 131 -20.54 -18.54 9.28
CA VAL A 131 -19.30 -19.07 8.71
C VAL A 131 -18.11 -18.35 9.33
N PRO A 132 -17.05 -19.05 9.80
CA PRO A 132 -15.81 -18.43 10.24
C PRO A 132 -15.31 -17.41 9.23
N ALA A 133 -14.90 -16.22 9.71
CA ALA A 133 -14.57 -15.11 8.84
C ALA A 133 -13.31 -14.36 9.26
N ILE A 134 -12.53 -13.95 8.26
CA ILE A 134 -11.37 -13.07 8.40
C ILE A 134 -11.58 -11.85 7.50
N VAL A 135 -11.28 -10.66 8.00
CA VAL A 135 -11.23 -9.44 7.20
C VAL A 135 -9.83 -8.87 7.19
N ASP A 136 -9.36 -8.45 6.03
CA ASP A 136 -8.05 -7.82 5.87
C ASP A 136 -8.19 -6.29 5.93
N PHE A 137 -7.66 -5.68 6.99
CA PHE A 137 -7.50 -4.23 7.12
C PHE A 137 -6.07 -3.87 6.71
N ASP A 138 -5.75 -4.02 5.43
CA ASP A 138 -4.46 -3.64 4.87
C ASP A 138 -4.19 -2.14 5.07
N ASN A 139 -5.25 -1.36 5.28
CA ASN A 139 -5.21 0.05 5.62
C ASN A 139 -6.33 0.41 6.62
N LEU A 140 -5.98 1.18 7.65
CA LEU A 140 -6.96 1.72 8.59
C LEU A 140 -7.59 3.00 8.01
N GLU A 141 -8.80 2.89 7.47
CA GLU A 141 -9.46 3.98 6.75
C GLU A 141 -9.75 5.21 7.62
N ASN A 142 -10.14 5.00 8.88
CA ASN A 142 -10.31 6.09 9.85
C ASN A 142 -9.00 6.87 10.07
N LEU A 143 -7.88 6.16 10.18
CA LEU A 143 -6.55 6.77 10.30
C LEU A 143 -6.13 7.49 9.01
N SER A 144 -6.40 6.90 7.86
CA SER A 144 -6.14 7.51 6.55
C SER A 144 -6.86 8.85 6.41
N MET A 145 -8.16 8.92 6.80
CA MET A 145 -8.93 10.17 6.77
C MET A 145 -8.33 11.22 7.73
N ARG A 146 -7.92 10.81 8.92
CA ARG A 146 -7.26 11.67 9.91
C ARG A 146 -5.96 12.25 9.40
N LEU A 147 -5.10 11.42 8.82
CA LEU A 147 -3.78 11.84 8.34
C LEU A 147 -3.86 12.70 7.07
N ARG A 148 -4.79 12.43 6.16
CA ARG A 148 -5.03 13.26 4.99
C ARG A 148 -5.30 14.73 5.34
N ARG A 149 -5.95 15.03 6.46
CA ARG A 149 -6.20 16.41 6.90
C ARG A 149 -4.93 17.19 7.22
N ARG A 150 -3.81 16.51 7.48
CA ARG A 150 -2.50 17.14 7.73
C ARG A 150 -1.78 17.55 6.46
N ILE A 151 -2.23 17.05 5.28
CA ILE A 151 -1.63 17.41 4.00
C ILE A 151 -2.12 18.81 3.61
N PRO A 152 -1.20 19.77 3.40
CA PRO A 152 -1.58 21.14 3.05
C PRO A 152 -2.22 21.21 1.64
N PRO A 153 -3.00 22.25 1.36
CA PRO A 153 -3.57 22.46 0.04
C PRO A 153 -2.47 22.65 -1.00
N ARG A 154 -2.64 21.99 -2.14
CA ARG A 154 -1.76 22.21 -3.30
C ARG A 154 -2.17 23.51 -4.00
N ILE A 155 -1.27 24.45 -3.99
CA ILE A 155 -1.46 25.73 -4.68
C ILE A 155 -0.26 25.90 -5.61
N ASP A 156 -0.50 25.88 -6.91
CA ASP A 156 0.52 26.22 -7.89
C ASP A 156 1.03 27.65 -7.62
N GLN A 157 2.35 27.81 -7.59
CA GLN A 157 2.95 29.13 -7.38
C GLN A 157 2.61 30.10 -8.50
N ALA A 158 2.38 29.58 -9.72
CA ALA A 158 1.96 30.34 -10.89
C ALA A 158 0.46 30.65 -10.91
N ALA A 159 -0.35 30.01 -10.02
CA ALA A 159 -1.80 30.18 -10.00
C ALA A 159 -2.22 31.62 -9.65
N GLY A 160 -3.21 32.13 -10.37
CA GLY A 160 -3.83 33.42 -10.09
C GLY A 160 -4.65 33.42 -8.78
N PRO A 161 -5.01 34.62 -8.24
CA PRO A 161 -5.73 34.73 -6.98
C PRO A 161 -7.05 33.92 -6.93
N ARG A 162 -7.81 33.89 -8.05
CA ARG A 162 -9.07 33.13 -8.14
C ARG A 162 -8.84 31.62 -8.07
N GLU A 163 -7.82 31.13 -8.71
CA GLU A 163 -7.45 29.71 -8.73
C GLU A 163 -6.96 29.24 -7.36
N ARG A 164 -6.19 30.09 -6.67
CA ARG A 164 -5.75 29.85 -5.28
C ARG A 164 -6.95 29.74 -4.33
N VAL A 165 -7.90 30.67 -4.43
CA VAL A 165 -9.13 30.62 -3.60
C VAL A 165 -9.94 29.37 -3.91
N ALA A 166 -10.09 29.00 -5.19
CA ALA A 166 -10.81 27.80 -5.58
C ALA A 166 -10.11 26.52 -5.09
N ALA A 167 -8.77 26.46 -5.12
CA ALA A 167 -7.99 25.34 -4.59
C ALA A 167 -8.16 25.20 -3.07
N LEU A 168 -8.09 26.30 -2.35
CA LEU A 168 -8.34 26.34 -0.89
C LEU A 168 -9.76 25.90 -0.56
N ALA A 169 -10.77 26.38 -1.28
CA ALA A 169 -12.16 25.99 -1.07
C ALA A 169 -12.38 24.48 -1.31
N ARG A 170 -11.86 23.96 -2.41
CA ARG A 170 -11.92 22.50 -2.69
C ARG A 170 -11.23 21.67 -1.61
N TRP A 171 -10.04 22.10 -1.18
CA TRP A 171 -9.31 21.44 -0.10
C TRP A 171 -10.11 21.45 1.20
N ALA A 172 -10.61 22.62 1.64
CA ALA A 172 -11.38 22.75 2.86
C ALA A 172 -12.67 21.90 2.84
N THR A 173 -13.38 21.89 1.71
CA THR A 173 -14.58 21.06 1.51
C THR A 173 -14.24 19.57 1.62
N SER A 174 -13.17 19.11 0.93
CA SER A 174 -12.74 17.71 1.02
C SER A 174 -12.41 17.32 2.46
N ARG A 175 -11.69 18.18 3.20
CA ARG A 175 -11.32 17.91 4.60
C ARG A 175 -12.52 17.92 5.55
N ALA A 176 -13.56 18.71 5.27
CA ALA A 176 -14.80 18.68 6.03
C ALA A 176 -15.51 17.32 5.89
N PHE A 177 -15.55 16.76 4.68
CA PHE A 177 -16.05 15.40 4.46
C PHE A 177 -15.20 14.36 5.19
N ASP A 178 -13.87 14.47 5.15
CA ASP A 178 -12.97 13.54 5.82
C ASP A 178 -13.18 13.50 7.35
N VAL A 179 -13.61 14.61 8.00
CA VAL A 179 -13.92 14.62 9.44
C VAL A 179 -15.13 13.74 9.78
N ILE A 180 -16.16 13.79 8.93
CA ILE A 180 -17.37 12.99 9.14
C ILE A 180 -17.10 11.53 8.81
N ASP A 181 -16.47 11.28 7.66
CA ASP A 181 -16.15 9.92 7.20
C ASP A 181 -15.17 9.20 8.14
N GLU A 182 -14.24 9.91 8.81
CA GLU A 182 -13.38 9.31 9.83
C GLU A 182 -14.18 8.59 10.92
N ARG A 183 -15.20 9.26 11.46
CA ARG A 183 -16.06 8.69 12.52
C ARG A 183 -16.89 7.52 12.00
N ARG A 184 -17.36 7.63 10.76
CA ARG A 184 -18.15 6.57 10.13
C ARG A 184 -17.31 5.33 9.85
N TRP A 185 -16.09 5.52 9.34
CA TRP A 185 -15.13 4.43 9.17
C TRP A 185 -14.79 3.77 10.50
N ASP A 186 -14.55 4.55 11.54
CA ASP A 186 -14.29 4.03 12.89
C ASP A 186 -15.46 3.15 13.38
N SER A 187 -16.70 3.58 13.18
CA SER A 187 -17.89 2.80 13.54
C SER A 187 -18.00 1.51 12.72
N ILE A 188 -17.79 1.57 11.40
CA ILE A 188 -17.91 0.40 10.52
C ILE A 188 -16.78 -0.59 10.75
N GLN A 189 -15.54 -0.12 10.91
CA GLN A 189 -14.40 -0.99 11.22
C GLN A 189 -14.60 -1.73 12.54
N ARG A 190 -15.14 -1.09 13.60
CA ARG A 190 -15.50 -1.79 14.84
C ARG A 190 -16.59 -2.83 14.63
N ARG A 191 -17.68 -2.47 13.94
CA ARG A 191 -18.77 -3.42 13.64
C ARG A 191 -18.27 -4.63 12.85
N CYS A 192 -17.35 -4.40 11.91
CA CYS A 192 -16.71 -5.46 11.16
C CYS A 192 -15.86 -6.35 12.09
N ALA A 193 -15.03 -5.74 12.93
CA ALA A 193 -14.18 -6.48 13.87
C ALA A 193 -14.98 -7.32 14.87
N ASP A 194 -16.11 -6.81 15.36
CA ASP A 194 -17.02 -7.52 16.27
C ASP A 194 -17.76 -8.69 15.59
N ALA A 195 -17.83 -8.69 14.26
CA ALA A 195 -18.58 -9.68 13.46
C ALA A 195 -17.71 -10.79 12.86
N VAL A 196 -16.37 -10.70 12.96
CA VAL A 196 -15.44 -11.68 12.36
C VAL A 196 -14.53 -12.30 13.40
N ASP A 197 -13.97 -13.49 13.12
CA ASP A 197 -13.07 -14.20 14.04
C ASP A 197 -11.72 -13.49 14.14
N HIS A 198 -11.20 -12.96 13.02
CA HIS A 198 -9.94 -12.23 12.99
C HIS A 198 -9.98 -11.03 12.07
N VAL A 199 -9.32 -9.96 12.53
CA VAL A 199 -8.96 -8.79 11.72
C VAL A 199 -7.47 -8.88 11.41
N VAL A 200 -7.12 -8.95 10.14
CA VAL A 200 -5.72 -8.91 9.70
C VAL A 200 -5.29 -7.46 9.54
N VAL A 201 -4.13 -7.13 10.09
CA VAL A 201 -3.48 -5.81 9.95
C VAL A 201 -2.02 -5.98 9.52
N CYS A 202 -1.39 -4.89 9.04
CA CYS A 202 -0.06 -5.00 8.44
C CYS A 202 1.12 -4.89 9.42
N SER A 203 0.90 -4.45 10.66
CA SER A 203 1.96 -4.26 11.65
C SER A 203 1.44 -4.29 13.08
N ASP A 204 2.34 -4.50 14.06
CA ASP A 204 2.02 -4.39 15.49
C ASP A 204 1.50 -2.98 15.84
N LEU A 205 2.01 -1.96 15.18
CA LEU A 205 1.52 -0.59 15.33
C LEU A 205 0.05 -0.46 14.86
N ASP A 206 -0.34 -1.19 13.82
CA ASP A 206 -1.72 -1.19 13.34
C ASP A 206 -2.63 -2.01 14.26
N VAL A 207 -2.12 -3.02 14.98
CA VAL A 207 -2.86 -3.68 16.08
C VAL A 207 -3.25 -2.66 17.13
N GLU A 208 -2.28 -1.87 17.62
CA GLU A 208 -2.54 -0.82 18.61
C GLU A 208 -3.53 0.24 18.09
N ARG A 209 -3.37 0.67 16.84
CA ARG A 209 -4.18 1.72 16.21
C ARG A 209 -5.59 1.28 15.86
N SER A 210 -5.78 0.01 15.51
CA SER A 210 -7.09 -0.54 15.19
C SER A 210 -7.98 -0.64 16.43
N GLY A 211 -7.38 -0.90 17.59
CA GLY A 211 -8.10 -1.19 18.83
C GLY A 211 -8.92 -2.48 18.79
N CYS A 212 -8.69 -3.35 17.79
CA CYS A 212 -9.41 -4.61 17.64
C CYS A 212 -8.76 -5.70 18.50
N ALA A 213 -9.55 -6.32 19.39
CA ALA A 213 -9.04 -7.37 20.29
C ALA A 213 -8.67 -8.67 19.55
N ASN A 214 -9.24 -8.89 18.36
CA ASN A 214 -9.01 -10.03 17.48
C ASN A 214 -8.06 -9.72 16.31
N ALA A 215 -7.28 -8.64 16.41
CA ALA A 215 -6.32 -8.27 15.38
C ALA A 215 -5.13 -9.24 15.35
N VAL A 216 -4.70 -9.61 14.15
CA VAL A 216 -3.56 -10.48 13.86
C VAL A 216 -2.69 -9.81 12.79
N VAL A 217 -1.37 -9.84 12.98
CA VAL A 217 -0.45 -9.25 12.00
C VAL A 217 -0.19 -10.23 10.87
N VAL A 218 -0.47 -9.78 9.64
CA VAL A 218 0.02 -10.36 8.38
C VAL A 218 0.62 -9.20 7.59
N PRO A 219 1.94 -9.04 7.58
CA PRO A 219 2.57 -7.87 6.98
C PRO A 219 2.38 -7.83 5.46
N ASN A 220 2.62 -6.66 4.87
CA ASN A 220 2.87 -6.57 3.44
C ASN A 220 4.27 -7.06 3.14
N GLY A 221 4.46 -7.64 1.96
CA GLY A 221 5.74 -8.19 1.55
C GLY A 221 6.17 -7.71 0.17
N ALA A 222 7.29 -8.29 -0.29
CA ALA A 222 7.74 -8.21 -1.67
C ALA A 222 8.24 -9.58 -2.14
N GLU A 223 8.34 -9.77 -3.46
CA GLU A 223 9.04 -10.93 -4.01
C GLU A 223 10.55 -10.73 -3.87
N ALA A 224 11.23 -11.81 -3.49
CA ALA A 224 12.68 -11.82 -3.49
C ALA A 224 13.19 -11.82 -4.94
N PRO A 225 14.03 -10.84 -5.34
CA PRO A 225 14.65 -10.90 -6.65
C PRO A 225 15.59 -12.13 -6.76
N GLU A 226 15.61 -12.77 -7.92
CA GLU A 226 16.44 -13.97 -8.17
C GLU A 226 17.94 -13.69 -8.08
N ASP A 227 18.37 -12.52 -8.55
CA ASP A 227 19.77 -12.11 -8.60
C ASP A 227 19.89 -10.61 -8.29
N PRO A 228 19.79 -10.20 -7.00
CA PRO A 228 19.94 -8.81 -6.62
C PRO A 228 21.41 -8.38 -6.65
N ARG A 229 21.67 -7.11 -6.95
CA ARG A 229 23.01 -6.54 -6.77
C ARG A 229 23.40 -6.57 -5.30
N THR A 230 24.28 -7.50 -4.90
CA THR A 230 24.67 -7.72 -3.49
C THR A 230 25.84 -6.85 -3.05
N ASP A 231 26.77 -6.48 -3.96
CA ASP A 231 27.87 -5.56 -3.62
C ASP A 231 27.43 -4.10 -3.81
N ARG A 232 27.28 -3.41 -2.69
CA ARG A 232 26.91 -1.99 -2.61
C ARG A 232 28.07 -1.08 -2.18
N ARG A 233 29.29 -1.61 -2.06
CA ARG A 233 30.48 -0.81 -1.72
C ARG A 233 30.81 0.17 -2.83
N GLU A 234 30.75 -0.29 -4.07
CA GLU A 234 30.93 0.56 -5.24
C GLU A 234 29.60 1.19 -5.68
N LEU A 235 29.66 2.33 -6.33
CA LEU A 235 28.50 2.93 -6.97
C LEU A 235 28.14 2.13 -8.25
N ALA A 236 26.85 2.11 -8.61
CA ALA A 236 26.38 1.42 -9.80
C ALA A 236 26.90 2.03 -11.11
N GLY A 237 27.28 3.29 -11.09
CA GLY A 237 27.80 4.04 -12.21
C GLY A 237 28.76 5.14 -11.80
N ALA A 238 29.24 5.90 -12.78
CA ALA A 238 30.15 7.03 -12.52
C ALA A 238 29.48 8.19 -11.76
N VAL A 239 28.15 8.24 -11.78
CA VAL A 239 27.35 9.30 -11.16
C VAL A 239 26.52 8.69 -10.04
N PRO A 240 26.62 9.19 -8.79
CA PRO A 240 25.80 8.72 -7.68
C PRO A 240 24.31 8.89 -7.97
N SER A 241 23.53 7.82 -7.86
CA SER A 241 22.12 7.83 -8.22
C SER A 241 21.19 7.54 -7.03
N LEU A 242 20.22 8.41 -6.84
CA LEU A 242 19.10 8.24 -5.92
C LEU A 242 17.88 7.73 -6.68
N LEU A 243 17.06 6.91 -6.01
CA LEU A 243 15.80 6.42 -6.56
C LEU A 243 14.65 6.74 -5.60
N PHE A 244 13.60 7.32 -6.16
CA PHE A 244 12.27 7.36 -5.55
C PHE A 244 11.29 6.54 -6.39
N VAL A 245 10.49 5.69 -5.73
CA VAL A 245 9.44 4.90 -6.37
C VAL A 245 8.08 5.27 -5.78
N GLY A 246 7.12 5.64 -6.64
CA GLY A 246 5.76 5.88 -6.19
C GLY A 246 4.93 6.74 -7.13
N ALA A 247 3.66 6.42 -7.26
CA ALA A 247 2.70 7.18 -8.03
C ALA A 247 2.55 8.60 -7.47
N LEU A 248 2.79 9.62 -8.29
CA LEU A 248 2.77 11.03 -7.89
C LEU A 248 1.36 11.65 -7.98
N ASP A 249 0.36 10.93 -8.45
CA ASP A 249 -1.06 11.25 -8.30
C ASP A 249 -1.61 10.86 -6.91
N TYR A 250 -0.86 10.10 -6.13
CA TYR A 250 -1.15 9.82 -4.73
C TYR A 250 -0.59 10.92 -3.81
N GLU A 251 -1.49 11.59 -3.10
CA GLU A 251 -1.22 12.82 -2.34
C GLU A 251 -0.01 12.75 -1.40
N PRO A 252 0.21 11.67 -0.60
CA PRO A 252 1.40 11.55 0.25
C PRO A 252 2.72 11.51 -0.52
N ASN A 253 2.77 10.85 -1.68
CA ASN A 253 3.97 10.79 -2.51
C ASN A 253 4.31 12.16 -3.12
N THR A 254 3.28 12.89 -3.57
CA THR A 254 3.48 14.23 -4.14
C THR A 254 3.93 15.23 -3.09
N GLU A 255 3.38 15.16 -1.89
CA GLU A 255 3.80 15.99 -0.75
C GLU A 255 5.26 15.72 -0.41
N ALA A 256 5.63 14.44 -0.28
CA ALA A 256 6.99 14.01 0.01
C ALA A 256 8.00 14.50 -1.04
N MET A 257 7.69 14.29 -2.32
CA MET A 257 8.58 14.72 -3.41
C MET A 257 8.65 16.23 -3.53
N SER A 258 7.54 16.94 -3.33
CA SER A 258 7.56 18.42 -3.32
C SER A 258 8.47 18.95 -2.20
N TRP A 259 8.40 18.36 -1.00
CA TRP A 259 9.30 18.70 0.10
C TRP A 259 10.75 18.34 -0.23
N PHE A 260 10.99 17.13 -0.72
CA PHE A 260 12.35 16.66 -1.05
C PHE A 260 13.01 17.57 -2.09
N LEU A 261 12.32 17.87 -3.17
CA LEU A 261 12.84 18.71 -4.26
C LEU A 261 13.09 20.16 -3.83
N ARG A 262 12.23 20.71 -2.97
CA ARG A 262 12.36 22.09 -2.49
C ARG A 262 13.41 22.27 -1.41
N ASP A 263 13.45 21.35 -0.40
CA ASP A 263 14.17 21.59 0.83
C ASP A 263 15.40 20.68 1.00
N VAL A 264 15.38 19.43 0.47
CA VAL A 264 16.46 18.44 0.64
C VAL A 264 17.41 18.45 -0.55
N TRP A 265 16.86 18.35 -1.76
CA TRP A 265 17.66 18.19 -2.99
C TRP A 265 18.69 19.31 -3.21
N PRO A 266 18.40 20.60 -2.97
CA PRO A 266 19.41 21.64 -3.07
C PRO A 266 20.60 21.46 -2.13
N ILE A 267 20.41 20.82 -0.95
CA ILE A 267 21.48 20.52 -0.02
C ILE A 267 22.34 19.38 -0.57
N VAL A 268 21.69 18.32 -1.07
CA VAL A 268 22.39 17.18 -1.70
C VAL A 268 23.24 17.66 -2.88
N ARG A 269 22.66 18.47 -3.78
CA ARG A 269 23.37 19.02 -4.97
C ARG A 269 24.54 19.92 -4.62
N ARG A 270 24.50 20.66 -3.50
CA ARG A 270 25.67 21.42 -3.02
C ARG A 270 26.80 20.53 -2.58
N GLY A 271 26.49 19.38 -1.94
CA GLY A 271 27.48 18.41 -1.48
C GLY A 271 28.00 17.47 -2.56
N ARG A 272 27.15 17.19 -3.57
CA ARG A 272 27.43 16.30 -4.71
C ARG A 272 26.77 16.86 -5.97
N PRO A 273 27.44 17.80 -6.66
CA PRO A 273 26.89 18.46 -7.84
C PRO A 273 26.53 17.51 -9.01
N GLU A 274 27.20 16.38 -9.09
CA GLU A 274 27.00 15.33 -10.09
C GLU A 274 25.82 14.41 -9.78
N ALA A 275 25.31 14.37 -8.56
CA ALA A 275 24.26 13.43 -8.15
C ALA A 275 23.01 13.51 -9.04
N GLU A 276 22.43 12.36 -9.35
CA GLU A 276 21.19 12.21 -10.10
C GLU A 276 20.06 11.66 -9.21
N LEU A 277 18.87 12.22 -9.32
CA LEU A 277 17.65 11.68 -8.75
C LEU A 277 16.77 11.11 -9.86
N ARG A 278 16.45 9.83 -9.74
CA ARG A 278 15.54 9.11 -10.63
C ARG A 278 14.20 8.91 -9.93
N VAL A 279 13.12 9.37 -10.56
CA VAL A 279 11.77 9.31 -10.00
C VAL A 279 10.92 8.39 -10.88
N VAL A 280 10.50 7.26 -10.33
CA VAL A 280 9.66 6.27 -11.01
C VAL A 280 8.23 6.33 -10.45
N GLY A 281 7.27 6.46 -11.35
CA GLY A 281 5.85 6.48 -11.04
C GLY A 281 5.08 7.46 -11.94
N ARG A 282 3.80 7.17 -12.16
CA ARG A 282 2.91 8.03 -12.94
C ARG A 282 2.57 9.33 -12.20
N GLY A 283 2.02 10.31 -12.90
CA GLY A 283 1.47 11.52 -12.30
C GLY A 283 2.49 12.61 -12.01
N ALA A 284 3.62 12.68 -12.75
CA ALA A 284 4.66 13.70 -12.57
C ALA A 284 4.13 15.14 -12.72
N GLU A 285 3.06 15.33 -13.51
CA GLU A 285 2.34 16.59 -13.66
C GLU A 285 1.81 17.16 -12.34
N ALA A 286 1.59 16.31 -11.34
CA ALA A 286 1.17 16.76 -10.02
C ALA A 286 2.24 17.57 -9.26
N LEU A 287 3.50 17.51 -9.68
CA LEU A 287 4.59 18.32 -9.11
C LEU A 287 4.67 19.70 -9.77
N GLY A 288 4.00 19.92 -10.92
CA GLY A 288 4.05 21.17 -11.66
C GLY A 288 5.50 21.57 -12.00
N SER A 289 5.85 22.86 -11.85
CA SER A 289 7.20 23.37 -12.10
C SER A 289 8.29 22.76 -11.20
N SER A 290 7.92 22.11 -10.08
CA SER A 290 8.88 21.43 -9.22
C SER A 290 9.44 20.14 -9.84
N ALA A 291 8.89 19.67 -10.97
CA ALA A 291 9.42 18.53 -11.72
C ALA A 291 10.67 18.89 -12.56
N GLU A 292 10.82 20.17 -12.91
CA GLU A 292 11.91 20.67 -13.77
C GLU A 292 13.08 21.18 -12.93
N VAL A 293 13.77 20.26 -12.26
CA VAL A 293 14.91 20.58 -11.39
C VAL A 293 16.18 19.90 -11.93
N ASP A 294 17.29 20.62 -11.93
CA ASP A 294 18.56 20.09 -12.41
C ASP A 294 19.00 18.83 -11.63
N GLY A 295 19.46 17.81 -12.36
CA GLY A 295 19.83 16.51 -11.84
C GLY A 295 18.64 15.58 -11.48
N VAL A 296 17.39 15.95 -11.82
CA VAL A 296 16.20 15.14 -11.60
C VAL A 296 15.67 14.57 -12.92
N ARG A 297 15.42 13.27 -12.94
CA ARG A 297 14.82 12.56 -14.07
C ARG A 297 13.48 11.95 -13.68
N MET A 298 12.41 12.48 -14.25
CA MET A 298 11.07 11.89 -14.15
C MET A 298 10.94 10.78 -15.19
N LEU A 299 10.93 9.52 -14.75
CA LEU A 299 10.90 8.36 -15.65
C LEU A 299 9.48 7.92 -15.99
N GLY A 300 8.47 8.42 -15.24
CA GLY A 300 7.11 7.93 -15.41
C GLY A 300 6.95 6.48 -14.99
N THR A 301 5.99 5.78 -15.58
CA THR A 301 5.82 4.34 -15.40
C THR A 301 6.88 3.60 -16.22
N VAL A 302 7.68 2.76 -15.57
CA VAL A 302 8.71 1.95 -16.24
C VAL A 302 8.18 0.53 -16.47
N PRO A 303 8.63 -0.14 -17.55
CA PRO A 303 8.23 -1.53 -17.83
C PRO A 303 8.73 -2.51 -16.78
N ASP A 304 9.91 -2.25 -16.21
CA ASP A 304 10.56 -3.09 -15.22
C ASP A 304 11.23 -2.21 -14.14
N LEU A 305 10.64 -2.27 -12.95
CA LEU A 305 11.16 -1.55 -11.78
C LEU A 305 12.48 -2.12 -11.27
N ARG A 306 12.72 -3.43 -11.44
CA ARG A 306 13.93 -4.12 -11.01
C ARG A 306 15.17 -3.44 -11.59
N THR A 307 15.14 -3.12 -12.88
CA THR A 307 16.26 -2.43 -13.55
C THR A 307 16.62 -1.10 -12.87
N GLU A 308 15.64 -0.35 -12.39
CA GLU A 308 15.88 0.93 -11.72
C GLU A 308 16.39 0.73 -10.29
N LEU A 309 15.89 -0.28 -9.57
CA LEU A 309 16.38 -0.64 -8.23
C LEU A 309 17.83 -1.11 -8.23
N GLU A 310 18.24 -1.85 -9.26
CA GLU A 310 19.63 -2.32 -9.39
C GLU A 310 20.60 -1.22 -9.80
N ARG A 311 20.16 -0.26 -10.61
CA ARG A 311 20.95 0.90 -11.03
C ARG A 311 21.11 1.95 -9.93
N ALA A 312 20.22 1.97 -8.97
CA ALA A 312 20.26 2.92 -7.89
C ALA A 312 21.35 2.59 -6.86
N ASP A 313 21.95 3.63 -6.29
CA ASP A 313 22.91 3.51 -5.19
C ASP A 313 22.25 3.70 -3.83
N VAL A 314 21.19 4.51 -3.78
CA VAL A 314 20.42 4.81 -2.56
C VAL A 314 18.95 4.98 -2.90
N SER A 315 18.09 4.27 -2.19
CA SER A 315 16.64 4.53 -2.21
C SER A 315 16.29 5.68 -1.25
N ILE A 316 15.35 6.52 -1.62
CA ILE A 316 14.82 7.56 -0.73
C ILE A 316 13.33 7.40 -0.51
N VAL A 317 12.92 7.46 0.76
CA VAL A 317 11.51 7.38 1.16
C VAL A 317 11.15 8.58 2.04
N PRO A 318 11.01 9.79 1.44
CA PRO A 318 10.85 11.04 2.18
C PRO A 318 9.38 11.29 2.60
N ILE A 319 8.64 10.24 2.92
CA ILE A 319 7.21 10.30 3.27
C ILE A 319 7.04 10.91 4.66
N ARG A 320 6.23 11.96 4.79
CA ARG A 320 5.99 12.67 6.05
C ARG A 320 4.54 12.58 6.54
N VAL A 321 3.64 12.15 5.67
CA VAL A 321 2.21 11.99 5.96
C VAL A 321 1.67 10.79 5.22
N GLY A 322 0.78 10.03 5.84
CA GLY A 322 0.10 8.91 5.20
C GLY A 322 -0.11 7.76 6.17
N ALA A 323 -0.97 6.81 5.80
CA ALA A 323 -1.23 5.56 6.48
C ALA A 323 -0.82 4.37 5.61
N GLY A 324 -0.86 3.17 6.16
CA GLY A 324 -0.54 1.91 5.49
C GLY A 324 0.97 1.68 5.32
N THR A 325 1.35 0.48 4.93
CA THR A 325 2.75 0.06 4.73
C THR A 325 3.38 0.72 3.52
N ARG A 326 4.62 1.15 3.66
CA ARG A 326 5.41 1.75 2.56
C ARG A 326 6.14 0.64 1.80
N LEU A 327 5.47 -0.01 0.85
CA LEU A 327 6.03 -1.11 0.04
C LEU A 327 7.42 -0.78 -0.54
N LYS A 328 7.66 0.46 -0.93
CA LYS A 328 8.96 0.93 -1.44
C LYS A 328 10.14 0.76 -0.45
N VAL A 329 9.86 0.70 0.86
CA VAL A 329 10.88 0.34 1.87
C VAL A 329 11.18 -1.14 1.78
N ILE A 330 10.15 -1.98 1.77
CA ILE A 330 10.28 -3.44 1.67
C ILE A 330 10.95 -3.83 0.36
N GLU A 331 10.58 -3.19 -0.76
CA GLU A 331 11.21 -3.39 -2.07
C GLU A 331 12.71 -3.02 -2.06
N ALA A 332 13.08 -1.90 -1.41
CA ALA A 332 14.48 -1.53 -1.27
C ALA A 332 15.27 -2.57 -0.46
N LEU A 333 14.71 -3.06 0.67
CA LEU A 333 15.31 -4.12 1.47
C LEU A 333 15.45 -5.42 0.67
N ALA A 334 14.42 -5.82 -0.07
CA ALA A 334 14.42 -6.99 -0.95
C ALA A 334 15.53 -6.94 -2.00
N HIS A 335 15.79 -5.76 -2.56
CA HIS A 335 16.81 -5.54 -3.59
C HIS A 335 18.20 -5.19 -3.02
N HIS A 336 18.45 -5.41 -1.72
CA HIS A 336 19.74 -5.08 -1.12
C HIS A 336 20.13 -3.60 -1.32
N LEU A 337 19.15 -2.72 -1.49
CA LEU A 337 19.35 -1.32 -1.80
C LEU A 337 19.32 -0.49 -0.50
N PRO A 338 20.46 0.13 -0.10
CA PRO A 338 20.50 0.96 1.10
C PRO A 338 19.53 2.14 0.96
N LEU A 339 18.85 2.50 2.03
CA LEU A 339 17.82 3.53 1.97
C LEU A 339 17.95 4.61 3.05
N VAL A 340 17.47 5.80 2.70
CA VAL A 340 17.18 6.88 3.64
C VAL A 340 15.67 7.08 3.71
N THR A 341 15.12 7.09 4.90
CA THR A 341 13.71 7.27 5.13
C THR A 341 13.43 8.29 6.23
N THR A 342 12.19 8.74 6.35
CA THR A 342 11.69 9.44 7.54
C THR A 342 11.12 8.44 8.54
N THR A 343 10.87 8.85 9.78
CA THR A 343 10.16 8.04 10.78
C THR A 343 8.79 7.59 10.23
N VAL A 344 8.05 8.49 9.60
CA VAL A 344 6.76 8.16 8.95
C VAL A 344 6.97 7.26 7.73
N GLY A 345 8.08 7.41 7.02
CA GLY A 345 8.40 6.63 5.82
C GLY A 345 8.66 5.14 6.07
N CYS A 346 9.09 4.75 7.27
CA CYS A 346 9.27 3.35 7.66
C CYS A 346 8.29 2.89 8.77
N GLU A 347 7.26 3.69 9.06
CA GLU A 347 6.28 3.39 10.10
C GLU A 347 5.59 2.05 9.84
N GLY A 348 5.51 1.18 10.86
CA GLY A 348 4.94 -0.16 10.77
C GLY A 348 5.86 -1.20 10.08
N ILE A 349 7.12 -0.84 9.80
CA ILE A 349 8.15 -1.76 9.31
C ILE A 349 9.26 -1.79 10.37
N ASP A 350 9.80 -2.96 10.69
CA ASP A 350 10.79 -3.18 11.78
C ASP A 350 12.19 -2.61 11.45
N VAL A 351 12.22 -1.48 10.76
CA VAL A 351 13.46 -0.77 10.41
C VAL A 351 14.04 -0.08 11.65
N ILE A 352 15.31 -0.35 11.93
CA ILE A 352 16.10 0.29 12.99
C ILE A 352 17.09 1.25 12.35
N ASP A 353 17.08 2.51 12.81
CA ASP A 353 18.03 3.53 12.34
C ASP A 353 19.49 3.11 12.56
N GLY A 354 20.31 3.35 11.56
CA GLY A 354 21.74 2.98 11.56
C GLY A 354 22.03 1.49 11.42
N THR A 355 21.00 0.63 11.42
CA THR A 355 21.12 -0.82 11.23
C THR A 355 20.57 -1.26 9.87
N HIS A 356 19.31 -0.96 9.56
CA HIS A 356 18.65 -1.38 8.32
C HIS A 356 18.52 -0.23 7.32
N ALA A 357 18.48 1.01 7.82
CA ALA A 357 18.36 2.23 7.04
C ALA A 357 18.94 3.42 7.80
N LEU A 358 19.04 4.58 7.16
CA LEU A 358 19.18 5.85 7.87
C LEU A 358 17.83 6.54 7.97
N VAL A 359 17.44 6.93 9.19
CA VAL A 359 16.15 7.58 9.47
C VAL A 359 16.37 9.04 9.83
N ALA A 360 15.73 9.96 9.10
CA ALA A 360 15.85 11.40 9.35
C ALA A 360 14.61 12.18 8.89
N ASP A 361 14.03 13.00 9.77
CA ASP A 361 12.76 13.71 9.51
C ASP A 361 12.95 15.14 8.98
N GLY A 362 14.07 15.80 9.26
CA GLY A 362 14.36 17.17 8.84
C GLY A 362 15.21 17.24 7.58
N ALA A 363 15.04 18.26 6.74
CA ALA A 363 15.74 18.39 5.47
C ALA A 363 17.28 18.35 5.59
N PRO A 364 17.93 19.05 6.55
CA PRO A 364 19.37 18.94 6.72
C PRO A 364 19.82 17.54 7.14
N GLY A 365 19.08 16.88 8.04
CA GLY A 365 19.39 15.51 8.49
C GLY A 365 19.22 14.49 7.37
N PHE A 366 18.11 14.58 6.62
CA PHE A 366 17.85 13.70 5.48
C PHE A 366 18.91 13.86 4.38
N ALA A 367 19.25 15.10 4.02
CA ALA A 367 20.31 15.36 3.07
C ALA A 367 21.69 14.86 3.56
N GLY A 368 21.99 15.04 4.85
CA GLY A 368 23.20 14.52 5.47
C GLY A 368 23.28 12.99 5.42
N ALA A 369 22.17 12.29 5.68
CA ALA A 369 22.07 10.84 5.56
C ALA A 369 22.31 10.37 4.12
N VAL A 370 21.70 11.03 3.15
CA VAL A 370 21.92 10.76 1.71
C VAL A 370 23.39 10.93 1.35
N LEU A 371 24.01 12.06 1.72
CA LEU A 371 25.42 12.34 1.43
C LEU A 371 26.37 11.34 2.09
N ARG A 372 26.06 10.87 3.31
CA ARG A 372 26.82 9.81 3.99
C ARG A 372 26.78 8.51 3.19
N LEU A 373 25.58 8.09 2.73
CA LEU A 373 25.46 6.88 1.91
C LEU A 373 26.19 7.03 0.57
N MET A 374 26.17 8.20 -0.04
CA MET A 374 26.94 8.44 -1.27
C MET A 374 28.46 8.34 -1.06
N ALA A 375 28.96 8.72 0.12
CA ALA A 375 30.38 8.78 0.41
C ALA A 375 30.96 7.48 0.99
N ASP A 376 30.18 6.69 1.74
CA ASP A 376 30.66 5.54 2.51
C ASP A 376 30.09 4.23 1.97
N GLY A 377 30.86 3.55 1.12
CA GLY A 377 30.51 2.23 0.56
C GLY A 377 30.41 1.13 1.62
N GLY A 378 31.21 1.21 2.68
CA GLY A 378 31.14 0.28 3.80
C GLY A 378 29.83 0.42 4.57
N LEU A 379 29.35 1.65 4.78
CA LEU A 379 28.06 1.90 5.39
C LEU A 379 26.92 1.41 4.49
N ARG A 380 26.97 1.71 3.18
CA ARG A 380 25.98 1.18 2.23
C ARG A 380 25.85 -0.34 2.34
N GLN A 381 26.99 -1.04 2.33
CA GLN A 381 26.99 -2.51 2.39
C GLN A 381 26.38 -3.02 3.69
N ARG A 382 26.79 -2.49 4.85
CA ARG A 382 26.26 -2.95 6.15
C ARG A 382 24.73 -2.77 6.25
N LEU A 383 24.22 -1.61 5.82
CA LEU A 383 22.78 -1.36 5.87
C LEU A 383 22.02 -2.26 4.88
N ALA A 384 22.58 -2.49 3.70
CA ALA A 384 21.98 -3.37 2.69
C ALA A 384 21.92 -4.83 3.18
N ASP A 385 23.04 -5.33 3.74
CA ASP A 385 23.12 -6.70 4.29
C ASP A 385 22.10 -6.91 5.42
N ALA A 386 22.06 -6.02 6.40
CA ALA A 386 21.12 -6.11 7.51
C ALA A 386 19.66 -5.92 7.05
N GLY A 387 19.44 -5.01 6.12
CA GLY A 387 18.11 -4.80 5.52
C GLY A 387 17.60 -6.03 4.78
N ARG A 388 18.47 -6.73 4.06
CA ARG A 388 18.14 -7.98 3.36
C ARG A 388 17.76 -9.09 4.33
N VAL A 389 18.49 -9.26 5.43
CA VAL A 389 18.15 -10.23 6.49
C VAL A 389 16.76 -9.93 7.06
N LEU A 390 16.49 -8.67 7.41
CA LEU A 390 15.16 -8.26 7.89
C LEU A 390 14.06 -8.59 6.87
N PHE A 391 14.31 -8.35 5.58
CA PHE A 391 13.37 -8.69 4.52
C PHE A 391 13.08 -10.19 4.47
N GLU A 392 14.11 -11.02 4.46
CA GLU A 392 13.98 -12.48 4.37
C GLU A 392 13.24 -13.08 5.56
N GLU A 393 13.46 -12.55 6.76
CA GLU A 393 12.84 -13.02 7.99
C GLU A 393 11.36 -12.58 8.15
N ARG A 394 10.99 -11.41 7.61
CA ARG A 394 9.71 -10.78 7.96
C ARG A 394 8.83 -10.40 6.76
N TYR A 395 9.42 -10.09 5.61
CA TYR A 395 8.72 -9.42 4.50
C TYR A 395 8.79 -10.16 3.16
N ALA A 396 9.40 -11.34 3.11
CA ALA A 396 9.35 -12.19 1.92
C ALA A 396 7.95 -12.84 1.81
N TRP A 397 7.31 -12.71 0.66
CA TRP A 397 5.99 -13.30 0.45
C TRP A 397 5.94 -14.82 0.67
N SER A 398 7.05 -15.53 0.47
CA SER A 398 7.12 -16.96 0.77
C SER A 398 6.82 -17.28 2.24
N ALA A 399 7.43 -16.56 3.17
CA ALA A 399 7.18 -16.73 4.61
C ALA A 399 5.77 -16.25 4.99
N ILE A 400 5.32 -15.12 4.45
CA ILE A 400 3.99 -14.56 4.74
C ILE A 400 2.87 -15.52 4.28
N ARG A 401 3.03 -16.23 3.16
CA ARG A 401 2.03 -17.23 2.72
C ARG A 401 1.85 -18.37 3.73
N ASP A 402 2.92 -18.81 4.37
CA ASP A 402 2.85 -19.84 5.40
C ASP A 402 2.09 -19.35 6.64
N ASP A 403 2.25 -18.07 7.04
CA ASP A 403 1.48 -17.44 8.11
C ASP A 403 -0.01 -17.33 7.77
N VAL A 404 -0.35 -17.03 6.54
CA VAL A 404 -1.74 -16.97 6.05
C VAL A 404 -2.39 -18.37 6.09
N GLU A 405 -1.69 -19.41 5.61
CA GLU A 405 -2.15 -20.79 5.71
C GLU A 405 -2.42 -21.18 7.17
N ALA A 406 -1.47 -20.91 8.05
CA ALA A 406 -1.57 -21.23 9.47
C ALA A 406 -2.75 -20.48 10.13
N LEU A 407 -2.98 -19.21 9.75
CA LEU A 407 -4.12 -18.43 10.25
C LEU A 407 -5.45 -19.04 9.78
N ALA A 408 -5.59 -19.38 8.50
CA ALA A 408 -6.79 -20.01 7.97
C ALA A 408 -7.14 -21.31 8.72
N ARG A 409 -6.17 -22.20 8.91
CA ARG A 409 -6.36 -23.46 9.62
C ARG A 409 -6.76 -23.25 11.09
N ARG A 410 -6.13 -22.31 11.79
CA ARG A 410 -6.46 -22.00 13.20
C ARG A 410 -7.87 -21.42 13.35
N THR A 411 -8.35 -20.64 12.41
CA THR A 411 -9.69 -20.02 12.45
C THR A 411 -10.79 -21.06 12.36
N VAL A 412 -10.62 -22.08 11.52
CA VAL A 412 -11.61 -23.16 11.33
C VAL A 412 -11.56 -24.22 12.43
N SER A 413 -10.44 -24.34 13.14
CA SER A 413 -10.25 -25.37 14.19
C SER A 413 -10.88 -25.00 15.54
N ARG A 414 -11.53 -23.84 15.66
CA ARG A 414 -12.24 -23.37 16.85
C ARG A 414 -13.69 -23.78 16.80
#